data_fe98c8a23c205cde326283476dc73314
#
_entry.id   fe98c8a23c205cde326283476dc73314
#
_cell.length_a   1.000
_cell.length_b   1.000
_cell.length_c   1.000
_cell.angle_alpha   90.00
_cell.angle_beta   90.00
_cell.angle_gamma   90.00
#
_symmetry.space_group_name_H-M   'P 1'
#
loop_
_entity.id
_entity.type
_entity.pdbx_description
1 polymer ?
#
loop_
_entity_poly.entity_id
_entity_poly.type
_entity_poly.pdbx_seq_one_letter_code
_entity_poly.pdbx_strand_id
1 'polypeptide(L)'
;MGELPTAHLPFPMPSRSHALTQEWRKLTFMHWEVDINKLQPHIPDGLEIDTYDGKAYVGVVPFVMKNVRPRWFSPVPFISTFPEFNVRTYVKKDGISGVFFLTLEAKSMITCSYATKAYGLPYNYAKGKVVSKDNTVSWHSRRKSGGMGLSGSTTISSRKSRAQQGSLEEFLFERYSLYTSKDGSIMRGYTHHEPWEFCSAEVVLNDNSLTESFDFGIAEHSTPDLTHYSDGVYVRTYSIEMSERIGEDINRDFLFLDGDCGLCHRLTEFIDLSLIHI
;
A
#
# COMPACT_ATOMS: atom_id res chain seq x y z
N MET A 1 -6.39 17.81 13.80
CA MET A 1 -5.30 17.27 12.96
C MET A 1 -5.00 18.31 11.91
N GLY A 2 -3.74 18.79 11.80
CA GLY A 2 -3.35 19.83 10.86
C GLY A 2 -3.45 19.38 9.40
N GLU A 3 -3.35 20.34 8.48
CA GLU A 3 -3.21 20.07 7.06
C GLU A 3 -1.85 19.41 6.80
N LEU A 4 -1.83 18.41 5.90
CA LEU A 4 -0.58 17.82 5.44
C LEU A 4 0.09 18.79 4.44
N PRO A 5 1.42 18.94 4.46
CA PRO A 5 2.13 19.76 3.51
C PRO A 5 1.94 19.25 2.08
N THR A 6 1.92 20.14 1.10
CA THR A 6 1.72 19.82 -0.31
C THR A 6 2.91 20.16 -1.21
N ALA A 7 3.87 20.93 -0.71
CA ALA A 7 5.00 21.44 -1.51
C ALA A 7 5.94 20.35 -2.06
N HIS A 8 5.91 19.15 -1.46
CA HIS A 8 6.71 18.00 -1.88
C HIS A 8 6.01 17.11 -2.90
N LEU A 9 4.73 17.35 -3.17
CA LEU A 9 3.95 16.49 -4.06
C LEU A 9 4.33 16.73 -5.53
N PRO A 10 4.52 15.68 -6.34
CA PRO A 10 4.87 15.81 -7.76
C PRO A 10 3.68 16.25 -8.64
N PHE A 11 2.48 16.26 -8.09
CA PHE A 11 1.24 16.69 -8.75
C PHE A 11 0.25 17.21 -7.70
N PRO A 12 -0.74 18.04 -8.10
CA PRO A 12 -1.77 18.51 -7.18
C PRO A 12 -2.66 17.35 -6.71
N MET A 13 -3.03 17.36 -5.42
CA MET A 13 -4.04 16.44 -4.90
C MET A 13 -5.43 16.80 -5.46
N PRO A 14 -6.35 15.81 -5.56
CA PRO A 14 -7.73 16.08 -5.94
C PRO A 14 -8.36 17.17 -5.07
N SER A 15 -9.18 18.04 -5.66
CA SER A 15 -9.94 19.07 -4.94
C SER A 15 -10.99 18.49 -3.99
N ARG A 16 -11.48 17.26 -4.30
CA ARG A 16 -12.41 16.54 -3.43
C ARG A 16 -11.79 16.12 -2.09
N SER A 17 -12.65 15.85 -1.13
CA SER A 17 -12.22 15.36 0.18
C SER A 17 -11.59 13.96 0.11
N HIS A 18 -10.63 13.70 0.99
CA HIS A 18 -10.09 12.35 1.15
C HIS A 18 -11.17 11.38 1.69
N ALA A 19 -11.12 10.13 1.25
CA ALA A 19 -12.06 9.09 1.64
C ALA A 19 -11.69 8.46 2.99
N LEU A 20 -10.41 8.10 3.16
CA LEU A 20 -9.92 7.45 4.38
C LEU A 20 -8.77 8.22 5.01
N THR A 21 -8.67 8.09 6.33
CA THR A 21 -7.47 8.42 7.10
C THR A 21 -6.92 7.17 7.73
N GLN A 22 -5.61 7.08 7.79
CA GLN A 22 -4.91 5.93 8.34
C GLN A 22 -3.48 6.32 8.75
N GLU A 23 -2.84 5.44 9.48
CA GLU A 23 -1.44 5.55 9.83
C GLU A 23 -0.73 4.27 9.36
N TRP A 24 0.38 4.43 8.70
CA TRP A 24 1.27 3.33 8.36
C TRP A 24 2.42 3.35 9.36
N ARG A 25 2.65 2.25 10.06
CA ARG A 25 3.61 2.18 11.16
C ARG A 25 4.52 0.96 11.06
N LYS A 26 5.77 1.12 11.50
CA LYS A 26 6.76 0.05 11.60
C LYS A 26 7.04 -0.61 10.24
N LEU A 27 7.31 0.21 9.23
CA LEU A 27 7.52 -0.29 7.89
C LEU A 27 8.95 -0.77 7.71
N THR A 28 9.11 -2.02 7.29
CA THR A 28 10.35 -2.50 6.70
C THR A 28 10.22 -2.44 5.18
N PHE A 29 11.11 -1.77 4.52
CA PHE A 29 11.19 -1.72 3.07
C PHE A 29 12.33 -2.62 2.62
N MET A 30 12.02 -3.63 1.85
CA MET A 30 12.96 -4.55 1.22
C MET A 30 12.80 -4.41 -0.29
N HIS A 31 13.89 -4.17 -1.01
CA HIS A 31 13.84 -4.00 -2.46
C HIS A 31 14.86 -4.89 -3.14
N TRP A 32 14.46 -5.43 -4.29
CA TRP A 32 15.30 -6.18 -5.21
C TRP A 32 15.24 -5.55 -6.58
N GLU A 33 16.39 -5.43 -7.24
CA GLU A 33 16.44 -5.19 -8.67
C GLU A 33 15.98 -6.46 -9.39
N VAL A 34 15.10 -6.30 -10.39
CA VAL A 34 14.54 -7.44 -11.12
C VAL A 34 14.64 -7.24 -12.62
N ASP A 35 14.65 -8.35 -13.37
CA ASP A 35 14.58 -8.31 -14.83
C ASP A 35 13.24 -7.76 -15.31
N ILE A 36 13.27 -6.69 -16.11
CA ILE A 36 12.09 -6.05 -16.69
C ILE A 36 11.25 -7.07 -17.47
N ASN A 37 11.92 -8.00 -18.20
CA ASN A 37 11.21 -9.01 -19.00
C ASN A 37 10.44 -10.01 -18.12
N LYS A 38 10.93 -10.28 -16.91
CA LYS A 38 10.22 -11.12 -15.93
C LYS A 38 9.10 -10.38 -15.21
N LEU A 39 9.26 -9.07 -15.02
CA LEU A 39 8.25 -8.23 -14.39
C LEU A 39 7.09 -7.89 -15.33
N GLN A 40 7.38 -7.66 -16.62
CA GLN A 40 6.41 -7.20 -17.61
C GLN A 40 5.11 -8.03 -17.69
N PRO A 41 5.15 -9.39 -17.63
CA PRO A 41 3.94 -10.20 -17.67
C PRO A 41 2.96 -9.97 -16.51
N HIS A 42 3.41 -9.35 -15.43
CA HIS A 42 2.59 -9.04 -14.24
C HIS A 42 2.01 -7.62 -14.27
N ILE A 43 2.38 -6.82 -15.28
CA ILE A 43 1.92 -5.45 -15.39
C ILE A 43 0.78 -5.38 -16.42
N PRO A 44 -0.40 -4.86 -16.03
CA PRO A 44 -1.53 -4.72 -16.94
C PRO A 44 -1.21 -3.81 -18.12
N ASP A 45 -1.80 -4.12 -19.28
CA ASP A 45 -1.78 -3.23 -20.43
C ASP A 45 -2.26 -1.82 -20.05
N GLY A 46 -1.56 -0.80 -20.54
CA GLY A 46 -1.83 0.60 -20.24
C GLY A 46 -1.06 1.16 -19.03
N LEU A 47 -0.24 0.33 -18.35
CA LEU A 47 0.79 0.78 -17.41
C LEU A 47 2.18 0.53 -17.98
N GLU A 48 3.09 1.43 -17.73
CA GLU A 48 4.51 1.27 -18.05
C GLU A 48 5.29 0.96 -16.76
N ILE A 49 6.26 0.05 -16.84
CA ILE A 49 7.21 -0.15 -15.72
C ILE A 49 8.02 1.14 -15.56
N ASP A 50 8.00 1.70 -14.35
CA ASP A 50 8.85 2.84 -14.00
C ASP A 50 10.20 2.33 -13.55
N THR A 51 11.28 2.94 -14.05
CA THR A 51 12.65 2.48 -13.81
C THR A 51 13.52 3.61 -13.25
N TYR A 52 14.50 3.25 -12.45
CA TYR A 52 15.57 4.15 -12.02
C TYR A 52 16.89 3.70 -12.66
N ASP A 53 17.52 4.59 -13.41
CA ASP A 53 18.71 4.29 -14.22
C ASP A 53 18.56 3.02 -15.09
N GLY A 54 17.36 2.82 -15.67
CA GLY A 54 17.05 1.67 -16.50
C GLY A 54 16.78 0.37 -15.74
N LYS A 55 16.76 0.39 -14.41
CA LYS A 55 16.52 -0.76 -13.53
C LYS A 55 15.12 -0.77 -12.97
N ALA A 56 14.48 -1.93 -12.99
CA ALA A 56 13.18 -2.15 -12.35
C ALA A 56 13.35 -2.74 -10.94
N TYR A 57 12.42 -2.42 -10.06
CA TYR A 57 12.47 -2.85 -8.67
C TYR A 57 11.15 -3.49 -8.22
N VAL A 58 11.28 -4.52 -7.40
CA VAL A 58 10.17 -5.07 -6.60
C VAL A 58 10.42 -4.75 -5.14
N GLY A 59 9.41 -4.23 -4.48
CA GLY A 59 9.44 -3.91 -3.05
C GLY A 59 8.54 -4.86 -2.26
N VAL A 60 9.03 -5.33 -1.11
CA VAL A 60 8.25 -6.09 -0.13
C VAL A 60 8.20 -5.30 1.16
N VAL A 61 6.99 -5.01 1.65
CA VAL A 61 6.81 -4.10 2.77
C VAL A 61 5.86 -4.69 3.81
N PRO A 62 6.38 -5.34 4.87
CA PRO A 62 5.62 -5.64 6.08
C PRO A 62 5.45 -4.37 6.93
N PHE A 63 4.23 -4.11 7.41
CA PHE A 63 3.94 -2.98 8.28
C PHE A 63 2.64 -3.16 9.07
N VAL A 64 2.32 -2.18 9.90
CA VAL A 64 1.04 -2.10 10.62
C VAL A 64 0.21 -0.96 10.05
N MET A 65 -0.94 -1.29 9.50
CA MET A 65 -2.01 -0.35 9.21
C MET A 65 -2.73 -0.02 10.50
N LYS A 66 -2.78 1.27 10.91
CA LYS A 66 -3.43 1.70 12.16
C LYS A 66 -4.51 2.75 11.90
N ASN A 67 -5.54 2.69 12.74
CA ASN A 67 -6.58 3.70 12.80
C ASN A 67 -7.25 3.98 11.45
N VAL A 68 -7.37 2.95 10.60
CA VAL A 68 -8.07 3.06 9.31
C VAL A 68 -9.54 3.41 9.56
N ARG A 69 -9.98 4.51 8.99
CA ARG A 69 -11.36 4.97 9.13
C ARG A 69 -11.79 5.88 7.99
N PRO A 70 -13.07 5.90 7.65
CA PRO A 70 -13.64 6.96 6.83
C PRO A 70 -13.42 8.33 7.49
N ARG A 71 -13.40 9.40 6.70
CA ARG A 71 -13.05 10.76 7.14
C ARG A 71 -13.78 11.22 8.40
N TRP A 72 -15.06 10.92 8.52
CA TRP A 72 -15.95 11.43 9.58
C TRP A 72 -16.14 10.46 10.76
N PHE A 73 -15.51 9.29 10.71
CA PHE A 73 -15.71 8.25 11.69
C PHE A 73 -14.51 8.08 12.63
N SER A 74 -14.79 7.59 13.82
CA SER A 74 -13.75 7.13 14.75
C SER A 74 -13.23 5.75 14.33
N PRO A 75 -11.97 5.43 14.66
CA PRO A 75 -11.45 4.08 14.42
C PRO A 75 -12.26 3.05 15.21
N VAL A 76 -12.59 1.92 14.56
CA VAL A 76 -13.28 0.80 15.21
C VAL A 76 -12.25 -0.13 15.84
N PRO A 77 -12.30 -0.39 17.15
CA PRO A 77 -11.40 -1.33 17.81
C PRO A 77 -11.37 -2.68 17.10
N PHE A 78 -10.19 -3.31 17.05
CA PHE A 78 -9.91 -4.63 16.43
C PHE A 78 -10.08 -4.72 14.91
N ILE A 79 -10.73 -3.74 14.25
CA ILE A 79 -10.95 -3.73 12.79
C ILE A 79 -10.01 -2.72 12.12
N SER A 80 -9.88 -1.52 12.71
CA SER A 80 -9.12 -0.42 12.13
C SER A 80 -7.59 -0.53 12.29
N THR A 81 -7.10 -1.60 12.91
CA THR A 81 -5.65 -1.83 13.11
C THR A 81 -5.31 -3.28 12.84
N PHE A 82 -4.47 -3.51 11.84
CA PHE A 82 -4.05 -4.84 11.42
C PHE A 82 -2.68 -4.80 10.74
N PRO A 83 -1.92 -5.90 10.75
CA PRO A 83 -0.72 -6.02 9.96
C PRO A 83 -1.08 -6.17 8.48
N GLU A 84 -0.29 -5.55 7.62
CA GLU A 84 -0.35 -5.69 6.19
C GLU A 84 1.03 -5.99 5.63
N PHE A 85 1.05 -6.82 4.58
CA PHE A 85 2.26 -7.20 3.87
C PHE A 85 1.97 -7.01 2.39
N ASN A 86 2.76 -6.22 1.70
CA ASN A 86 2.58 -6.02 0.28
C ASN A 86 3.83 -6.41 -0.52
N VAL A 87 3.59 -6.92 -1.71
CA VAL A 87 4.57 -7.02 -2.78
C VAL A 87 4.14 -6.02 -3.83
N ARG A 88 5.02 -5.08 -4.14
CA ARG A 88 4.70 -3.98 -5.05
C ARG A 88 5.83 -3.75 -6.05
N THR A 89 5.48 -3.12 -7.13
CA THR A 89 6.45 -2.57 -8.09
C THR A 89 6.10 -1.13 -8.44
N TYR A 90 6.91 -0.53 -9.27
CA TYR A 90 6.82 0.87 -9.64
C TYR A 90 6.39 0.98 -11.09
N VAL A 91 5.36 1.77 -11.32
CA VAL A 91 4.76 1.96 -12.64
C VAL A 91 4.47 3.43 -12.87
N LYS A 92 4.25 3.78 -14.13
CA LYS A 92 3.77 5.09 -14.52
C LYS A 92 2.67 4.97 -15.59
N LYS A 93 1.79 5.97 -15.63
CA LYS A 93 0.82 6.18 -16.68
C LYS A 93 0.71 7.67 -16.96
N ASP A 94 0.79 8.05 -18.23
CA ASP A 94 0.72 9.45 -18.67
C ASP A 94 1.74 10.35 -17.94
N GLY A 95 2.96 9.82 -17.72
CA GLY A 95 4.05 10.52 -17.03
C GLY A 95 3.90 10.60 -15.51
N ILE A 96 2.85 10.05 -14.92
CA ILE A 96 2.62 10.07 -13.47
C ILE A 96 3.05 8.76 -12.86
N SER A 97 4.07 8.84 -11.99
CA SER A 97 4.62 7.68 -11.27
C SER A 97 3.75 7.26 -10.10
N GLY A 98 3.69 5.96 -9.84
CA GLY A 98 2.96 5.37 -8.73
C GLY A 98 3.43 3.96 -8.40
N VAL A 99 2.76 3.34 -7.44
CA VAL A 99 2.96 1.94 -7.10
C VAL A 99 1.87 1.08 -7.72
N PHE A 100 2.23 -0.15 -8.07
CA PHE A 100 1.30 -1.21 -8.44
C PHE A 100 1.50 -2.39 -7.50
N PHE A 101 0.41 -2.85 -6.87
CA PHE A 101 0.47 -3.98 -5.96
C PHE A 101 0.33 -5.29 -6.73
N LEU A 102 1.33 -6.15 -6.60
CA LEU A 102 1.32 -7.52 -7.12
C LEU A 102 0.52 -8.44 -6.20
N THR A 103 0.62 -8.22 -4.89
CA THR A 103 -0.23 -8.86 -3.88
C THR A 103 -0.24 -8.07 -2.58
N LEU A 104 -1.33 -8.19 -1.84
CA LEU A 104 -1.56 -7.56 -0.53
C LEU A 104 -2.05 -8.65 0.43
N GLU A 105 -1.35 -8.80 1.55
CA GLU A 105 -1.70 -9.76 2.60
C GLU A 105 -2.21 -9.02 3.83
N ALA A 106 -3.44 -9.25 4.24
CA ALA A 106 -4.00 -8.63 5.42
C ALA A 106 -4.82 -9.59 6.27
N LYS A 107 -4.89 -9.31 7.58
CA LYS A 107 -5.69 -10.09 8.53
C LYS A 107 -7.18 -9.67 8.53
N SER A 108 -7.53 -8.59 7.85
CA SER A 108 -8.89 -8.09 7.79
C SER A 108 -9.66 -8.70 6.62
N MET A 109 -10.59 -9.61 6.88
CA MET A 109 -11.45 -10.17 5.83
C MET A 109 -12.32 -9.11 5.15
N ILE A 110 -12.77 -8.12 5.92
CA ILE A 110 -13.60 -7.01 5.40
C ILE A 110 -12.78 -6.18 4.41
N THR A 111 -11.57 -5.79 4.80
CA THR A 111 -10.66 -5.05 3.92
C THR A 111 -10.33 -5.85 2.66
N CYS A 112 -10.00 -7.14 2.81
CA CYS A 112 -9.69 -8.01 1.67
C CYS A 112 -10.86 -8.10 0.69
N SER A 113 -12.06 -8.37 1.18
CA SER A 113 -13.24 -8.54 0.33
C SER A 113 -13.65 -7.22 -0.34
N TYR A 114 -13.75 -6.14 0.44
CA TYR A 114 -14.19 -4.84 -0.07
C TYR A 114 -13.21 -4.25 -1.07
N ALA A 115 -11.93 -4.16 -0.72
CA ALA A 115 -10.93 -3.53 -1.58
C ALA A 115 -10.71 -4.30 -2.89
N THR A 116 -10.80 -5.64 -2.85
CA THR A 116 -10.70 -6.46 -4.06
C THR A 116 -11.91 -6.24 -4.97
N LYS A 117 -13.12 -6.32 -4.44
CA LYS A 117 -14.35 -6.16 -5.23
C LYS A 117 -14.53 -4.72 -5.74
N ALA A 118 -14.29 -3.73 -4.90
CA ALA A 118 -14.51 -2.34 -5.25
C ALA A 118 -13.44 -1.79 -6.19
N TYR A 119 -12.17 -2.13 -5.95
CA TYR A 119 -11.03 -1.45 -6.58
C TYR A 119 -10.09 -2.38 -7.35
N GLY A 120 -10.32 -3.69 -7.38
CA GLY A 120 -9.43 -4.63 -8.04
C GLY A 120 -8.06 -4.80 -7.34
N LEU A 121 -7.94 -4.39 -6.08
CA LEU A 121 -6.71 -4.57 -5.31
C LEU A 121 -6.50 -6.06 -4.96
N PRO A 122 -5.30 -6.63 -5.15
CA PRO A 122 -5.06 -8.07 -5.03
C PRO A 122 -4.91 -8.52 -3.57
N TYR A 123 -5.93 -8.24 -2.74
CA TYR A 123 -5.91 -8.62 -1.32
C TYR A 123 -6.15 -10.10 -1.10
N ASN A 124 -5.32 -10.69 -0.26
CA ASN A 124 -5.44 -12.06 0.24
C ASN A 124 -5.56 -12.06 1.76
N TYR A 125 -6.44 -12.91 2.28
CA TYR A 125 -6.52 -13.09 3.72
C TYR A 125 -5.32 -13.91 4.22
N ALA A 126 -4.56 -13.31 5.12
CA ALA A 126 -3.41 -13.94 5.75
C ALA A 126 -3.39 -13.71 7.26
N LYS A 127 -2.91 -14.70 8.01
CA LYS A 127 -2.61 -14.53 9.42
C LYS A 127 -1.23 -13.91 9.54
N GLY A 128 -1.16 -12.69 10.10
CA GLY A 128 0.10 -11.97 10.22
C GLY A 128 0.24 -11.24 11.54
N LYS A 129 1.48 -10.88 11.87
CA LYS A 129 1.84 -10.11 13.04
C LYS A 129 3.11 -9.31 12.77
N VAL A 130 3.17 -8.08 13.30
CA VAL A 130 4.36 -7.24 13.33
C VAL A 130 4.59 -6.81 14.76
N VAL A 131 5.74 -7.12 15.33
CA VAL A 131 6.10 -6.88 16.72
C VAL A 131 7.41 -6.14 16.81
N SER A 132 7.46 -5.09 17.61
CA SER A 132 8.67 -4.33 17.89
C SER A 132 9.15 -4.65 19.30
N LYS A 133 10.42 -4.92 19.43
CA LYS A 133 11.13 -5.05 20.71
C LYS A 133 12.50 -4.41 20.57
N ASP A 134 12.77 -3.42 21.39
CA ASP A 134 14.00 -2.63 21.35
C ASP A 134 14.22 -2.04 19.93
N ASN A 135 15.36 -2.28 19.32
CA ASN A 135 15.69 -1.85 17.95
C ASN A 135 15.34 -2.90 16.88
N THR A 136 14.56 -3.93 17.21
CA THR A 136 14.19 -5.01 16.30
C THR A 136 12.70 -5.04 16.06
N VAL A 137 12.31 -5.20 14.80
CA VAL A 137 10.93 -5.46 14.37
C VAL A 137 10.87 -6.84 13.74
N SER A 138 10.12 -7.74 14.36
CA SER A 138 9.85 -9.07 13.81
C SER A 138 8.49 -9.08 13.12
N TRP A 139 8.40 -9.72 11.98
CA TRP A 139 7.19 -9.80 11.20
C TRP A 139 7.01 -11.18 10.58
N HIS A 140 5.77 -11.62 10.50
CA HIS A 140 5.39 -12.83 9.79
C HIS A 140 3.99 -12.72 9.21
N SER A 141 3.77 -13.34 8.07
CA SER A 141 2.49 -13.52 7.40
C SER A 141 2.43 -14.89 6.77
N ARG A 142 1.24 -15.50 6.79
CA ARG A 142 0.98 -16.74 6.05
C ARG A 142 -0.45 -16.76 5.55
N ARG A 143 -0.61 -16.96 4.25
CA ARG A 143 -1.93 -17.13 3.63
C ARG A 143 -2.66 -18.30 4.23
N LYS A 144 -3.97 -18.17 4.37
CA LYS A 144 -4.84 -19.27 4.78
C LYS A 144 -4.98 -20.30 3.66
N SER A 145 -4.99 -19.85 2.41
CA SER A 145 -5.00 -20.69 1.20
C SER A 145 -3.62 -20.68 0.55
N GLY A 146 -3.10 -21.86 0.20
CA GLY A 146 -1.86 -21.99 -0.58
C GLY A 146 -0.54 -21.92 0.21
N GLY A 147 -0.55 -21.64 1.51
CA GLY A 147 0.63 -21.77 2.37
C GLY A 147 1.76 -20.74 2.15
N MET A 148 1.67 -19.85 1.16
CA MET A 148 2.67 -18.80 0.90
C MET A 148 2.77 -17.84 2.08
N GLY A 149 3.98 -17.38 2.37
CA GLY A 149 4.24 -16.53 3.52
C GLY A 149 5.43 -15.62 3.34
N LEU A 150 5.58 -14.78 4.34
CA LEU A 150 6.72 -13.90 4.52
C LEU A 150 7.06 -13.86 6.02
N SER A 151 8.29 -14.11 6.40
CA SER A 151 8.71 -13.95 7.79
C SER A 151 10.17 -13.57 7.92
N GLY A 152 10.46 -12.83 8.99
CA GLY A 152 11.81 -12.38 9.27
C GLY A 152 11.85 -11.33 10.37
N SER A 153 12.98 -10.64 10.44
CA SER A 153 13.21 -9.56 11.36
C SER A 153 14.07 -8.46 10.75
N THR A 154 13.88 -7.26 11.27
CA THR A 154 14.56 -6.03 10.87
C THR A 154 15.26 -5.45 12.08
N THR A 155 16.56 -5.25 12.00
CA THR A 155 17.34 -4.49 12.99
C THR A 155 17.48 -3.06 12.51
N ILE A 156 17.03 -2.11 13.33
CA ILE A 156 16.90 -0.69 12.98
C ILE A 156 18.20 0.04 13.29
N SER A 157 18.75 0.79 12.32
CA SER A 157 19.82 1.75 12.56
C SER A 157 19.28 2.99 13.28
N SER A 158 20.12 3.65 14.05
CA SER A 158 19.75 4.86 14.82
C SER A 158 19.65 6.13 13.97
N ARG A 159 20.30 6.18 12.79
CA ARG A 159 20.42 7.39 11.98
C ARG A 159 19.23 7.51 11.02
N LYS A 160 18.35 8.47 11.25
CA LYS A 160 17.26 8.83 10.34
C LYS A 160 17.72 9.79 9.26
N SER A 161 17.13 9.65 8.07
CA SER A 161 17.34 10.51 6.90
C SER A 161 16.04 10.66 6.13
N ARG A 162 16.04 11.56 5.14
CA ARG A 162 15.00 11.71 4.12
C ARG A 162 15.65 11.52 2.75
N ALA A 163 14.86 11.12 1.77
CA ALA A 163 15.33 10.97 0.41
C ALA A 163 15.84 12.31 -0.14
N GLN A 164 16.95 12.27 -0.85
CA GLN A 164 17.44 13.41 -1.61
C GLN A 164 16.78 13.43 -2.98
N GLN A 165 16.53 14.61 -3.52
CA GLN A 165 15.96 14.74 -4.85
C GLN A 165 16.82 14.04 -5.90
N GLY A 166 16.21 13.24 -6.75
CA GLY A 166 16.86 12.44 -7.78
C GLY A 166 17.53 11.17 -7.28
N SER A 167 17.44 10.84 -5.98
CA SER A 167 18.02 9.61 -5.45
C SER A 167 17.14 8.37 -5.69
N LEU A 168 17.74 7.20 -5.57
CA LEU A 168 17.01 5.93 -5.62
C LEU A 168 15.98 5.83 -4.50
N GLU A 169 16.28 6.36 -3.31
CA GLU A 169 15.34 6.39 -2.18
C GLU A 169 14.12 7.26 -2.50
N GLU A 170 14.28 8.40 -3.17
CA GLU A 170 13.13 9.19 -3.63
C GLU A 170 12.27 8.39 -4.60
N PHE A 171 12.90 7.72 -5.57
CA PHE A 171 12.21 6.84 -6.51
C PHE A 171 11.42 5.73 -5.80
N LEU A 172 11.99 5.10 -4.77
CA LEU A 172 11.38 3.97 -4.07
C LEU A 172 10.31 4.36 -3.05
N PHE A 173 10.41 5.55 -2.42
CA PHE A 173 9.58 5.93 -1.28
C PHE A 173 8.56 7.01 -1.59
N GLU A 174 8.92 8.02 -2.40
CA GLU A 174 8.09 9.19 -2.59
C GLU A 174 7.06 8.95 -3.70
N ARG A 175 6.12 8.04 -3.41
CA ARG A 175 5.04 7.62 -4.31
C ARG A 175 3.68 8.03 -3.75
N TYR A 176 3.01 8.93 -4.43
CA TYR A 176 1.76 9.55 -4.01
C TYR A 176 0.55 9.10 -4.84
N SER A 177 0.77 8.11 -5.72
CA SER A 177 -0.26 7.41 -6.48
C SER A 177 -0.12 5.91 -6.32
N LEU A 178 -1.26 5.22 -6.39
CA LEU A 178 -1.33 3.78 -6.62
C LEU A 178 -2.15 3.51 -7.88
N TYR A 179 -1.78 2.48 -8.61
CA TYR A 179 -2.52 1.99 -9.76
C TYR A 179 -3.06 0.60 -9.48
N THR A 180 -4.22 0.31 -10.06
CA THR A 180 -4.82 -1.03 -10.06
C THR A 180 -5.52 -1.25 -11.39
N SER A 181 -5.83 -2.50 -11.71
CA SER A 181 -6.60 -2.86 -12.89
C SER A 181 -7.86 -3.59 -12.48
N LYS A 182 -8.99 -3.17 -13.02
CA LYS A 182 -10.27 -3.83 -12.81
C LYS A 182 -11.06 -3.85 -14.12
N ASP A 183 -11.54 -5.05 -14.50
CA ASP A 183 -12.34 -5.24 -15.71
C ASP A 183 -11.66 -4.66 -16.99
N GLY A 184 -10.33 -4.79 -17.08
CA GLY A 184 -9.52 -4.26 -18.18
C GLY A 184 -9.24 -2.74 -18.16
N SER A 185 -9.78 -2.03 -17.16
CA SER A 185 -9.56 -0.59 -17.02
C SER A 185 -8.51 -0.29 -15.95
N ILE A 186 -7.61 0.65 -16.24
CA ILE A 186 -6.64 1.14 -15.26
C ILE A 186 -7.32 2.17 -14.37
N MET A 187 -7.17 1.97 -13.09
CA MET A 187 -7.67 2.86 -12.04
C MET A 187 -6.51 3.47 -11.27
N ARG A 188 -6.69 4.70 -10.78
CA ARG A 188 -5.72 5.44 -9.98
C ARG A 188 -6.30 5.86 -8.66
N GLY A 189 -5.56 5.64 -7.59
CA GLY A 189 -5.81 6.19 -6.26
C GLY A 189 -4.71 7.17 -5.88
N TYR A 190 -5.05 8.15 -5.03
CA TYR A 190 -4.10 9.13 -4.50
C TYR A 190 -3.86 8.84 -3.03
N THR A 191 -2.59 8.92 -2.63
CA THR A 191 -2.15 8.84 -1.24
C THR A 191 -1.40 10.12 -0.88
N HIS A 192 -1.82 10.78 0.18
CA HIS A 192 -1.19 12.00 0.66
C HIS A 192 -0.60 11.75 2.05
N HIS A 193 0.69 11.91 2.17
CA HIS A 193 1.46 11.80 3.41
C HIS A 193 2.65 12.78 3.39
N GLU A 194 3.28 12.99 4.50
CA GLU A 194 4.56 13.72 4.58
C GLU A 194 5.68 12.90 3.93
N PRO A 195 6.76 13.54 3.46
CA PRO A 195 7.95 12.84 2.99
C PRO A 195 8.45 11.85 4.04
N TRP A 196 8.88 10.68 3.56
CA TRP A 196 9.33 9.60 4.44
C TRP A 196 10.57 9.98 5.25
N GLU A 197 10.51 9.75 6.55
CA GLU A 197 11.70 9.58 7.38
C GLU A 197 12.03 8.09 7.50
N PHE A 198 13.23 7.70 7.14
CA PHE A 198 13.69 6.33 7.17
C PHE A 198 15.14 6.23 7.65
N CYS A 199 15.57 5.05 7.99
CA CYS A 199 16.96 4.72 8.25
C CYS A 199 17.34 3.41 7.54
N SER A 200 18.64 3.18 7.37
CA SER A 200 19.14 1.87 6.94
C SER A 200 18.74 0.81 7.96
N ALA A 201 18.53 -0.39 7.50
CA ALA A 201 18.17 -1.52 8.35
C ALA A 201 18.86 -2.79 7.88
N GLU A 202 19.06 -3.74 8.78
CA GLU A 202 19.51 -5.08 8.45
C GLU A 202 18.32 -6.03 8.54
N VAL A 203 18.13 -6.85 7.53
CA VAL A 203 17.00 -7.78 7.44
C VAL A 203 17.52 -9.22 7.43
N VAL A 204 16.89 -10.05 8.24
CA VAL A 204 17.01 -11.50 8.19
C VAL A 204 15.70 -12.07 7.70
N LEU A 205 15.73 -12.72 6.52
CA LEU A 205 14.60 -13.41 5.93
C LEU A 205 14.59 -14.88 6.36
N ASN A 206 13.45 -15.36 6.85
CA ASN A 206 13.26 -16.78 7.19
C ASN A 206 12.32 -17.48 6.19
N ASP A 207 11.38 -16.74 5.58
CA ASP A 207 10.43 -17.22 4.58
C ASP A 207 10.10 -16.06 3.65
N ASN A 208 10.25 -16.25 2.35
CA ASN A 208 9.90 -15.28 1.30
C ASN A 208 9.13 -15.97 0.15
N SER A 209 8.45 -17.06 0.45
CA SER A 209 7.66 -17.80 -0.54
C SER A 209 6.56 -16.96 -1.20
N LEU A 210 6.24 -15.81 -0.61
CA LEU A 210 5.31 -14.85 -1.18
C LEU A 210 5.81 -14.25 -2.50
N THR A 211 7.10 -13.94 -2.61
CA THR A 211 7.69 -13.38 -3.85
C THR A 211 8.05 -14.45 -4.88
N GLU A 212 8.36 -15.67 -4.45
CA GLU A 212 8.69 -16.78 -5.35
C GLU A 212 7.57 -17.10 -6.33
N SER A 213 6.31 -16.85 -5.92
CA SER A 213 5.15 -17.11 -6.77
C SER A 213 5.12 -16.28 -8.07
N PHE A 214 5.96 -15.26 -8.19
CA PHE A 214 6.01 -14.35 -9.34
C PHE A 214 7.16 -14.60 -10.32
N ASP A 215 8.07 -15.52 -10.00
CA ASP A 215 9.26 -15.85 -10.83
C ASP A 215 10.13 -14.63 -11.23
N PHE A 216 10.28 -13.67 -10.34
CA PHE A 216 11.19 -12.51 -10.57
C PHE A 216 12.68 -12.88 -10.49
N GLY A 217 12.99 -14.13 -10.13
CA GLY A 217 14.34 -14.57 -9.81
C GLY A 217 14.78 -14.24 -8.38
N ILE A 218 13.88 -13.78 -7.53
CA ILE A 218 14.10 -13.59 -6.09
C ILE A 218 13.95 -14.94 -5.40
N ALA A 219 15.06 -15.55 -5.00
CA ALA A 219 15.02 -16.81 -4.24
C ALA A 219 14.49 -16.57 -2.81
N GLU A 220 13.92 -17.61 -2.19
CA GLU A 220 13.25 -17.55 -0.87
C GLU A 220 14.12 -16.89 0.21
N HIS A 221 15.41 -17.14 0.17
CA HIS A 221 16.38 -16.63 1.15
C HIS A 221 17.32 -15.56 0.58
N SER A 222 17.04 -15.01 -0.61
CA SER A 222 17.89 -13.99 -1.19
C SER A 222 17.84 -12.70 -0.35
N THR A 223 19.01 -12.17 -0.04
CA THR A 223 19.13 -10.88 0.64
C THR A 223 18.57 -9.77 -0.27
N PRO A 224 17.76 -8.85 0.25
CA PRO A 224 17.39 -7.66 -0.50
C PRO A 224 18.59 -6.80 -0.87
N ASP A 225 18.58 -6.18 -2.06
CA ASP A 225 19.63 -5.25 -2.48
C ASP A 225 19.63 -3.98 -1.62
N LEU A 226 18.44 -3.58 -1.15
CA LEU A 226 18.23 -2.40 -0.31
C LEU A 226 17.26 -2.69 0.80
N THR A 227 17.59 -2.26 2.01
CA THR A 227 16.74 -2.42 3.18
C THR A 227 16.69 -1.14 4.00
N HIS A 228 15.47 -0.71 4.30
CA HIS A 228 15.21 0.48 5.10
C HIS A 228 14.09 0.23 6.11
N TYR A 229 14.06 1.05 7.14
CA TYR A 229 12.99 1.07 8.12
C TYR A 229 12.44 2.48 8.28
N SER A 230 11.12 2.59 8.48
CA SER A 230 10.46 3.83 8.88
C SER A 230 9.51 3.57 10.05
N ASP A 231 9.49 4.50 11.00
CA ASP A 231 8.48 4.51 12.07
C ASP A 231 7.07 4.72 11.50
N GLY A 232 6.99 5.35 10.33
CA GLY A 232 5.78 5.53 9.55
C GLY A 232 5.30 6.96 9.40
N VAL A 233 4.19 7.08 8.70
CA VAL A 233 3.55 8.33 8.32
C VAL A 233 2.06 8.31 8.62
N TYR A 234 1.46 9.50 8.70
CA TYR A 234 0.02 9.69 8.66
C TYR A 234 -0.41 9.85 7.18
N VAL A 235 -1.49 9.16 6.79
CA VAL A 235 -1.89 9.06 5.39
C VAL A 235 -3.35 9.43 5.22
N ARG A 236 -3.64 10.20 4.18
CA ARG A 236 -4.98 10.41 3.61
C ARG A 236 -5.04 9.72 2.27
N THR A 237 -6.05 8.88 2.06
CA THR A 237 -6.29 8.26 0.76
C THR A 237 -7.57 8.79 0.16
N TYR A 238 -7.56 8.96 -1.15
CA TYR A 238 -8.70 9.42 -1.93
C TYR A 238 -9.35 8.24 -2.64
N SER A 239 -10.61 8.38 -3.01
CA SER A 239 -11.30 7.33 -3.76
C SER A 239 -10.55 6.97 -5.03
N ILE A 240 -10.47 5.67 -5.33
CA ILE A 240 -9.84 5.18 -6.55
C ILE A 240 -10.80 5.44 -7.71
N GLU A 241 -10.31 5.98 -8.82
CA GLU A 241 -11.08 6.36 -9.99
C GLU A 241 -10.45 5.84 -11.28
N MET A 242 -11.21 5.81 -12.36
CA MET A 242 -10.69 5.46 -13.68
C MET A 242 -9.66 6.49 -14.12
N SER A 243 -8.51 6.04 -14.57
CA SER A 243 -7.40 6.90 -14.98
C SER A 243 -7.74 7.84 -16.14
N GLU A 244 -8.69 7.46 -16.99
CA GLU A 244 -9.15 8.24 -18.14
C GLU A 244 -10.05 9.45 -17.77
N ARG A 245 -10.51 9.52 -16.50
CA ARG A 245 -11.36 10.61 -15.99
C ARG A 245 -10.62 11.61 -15.11
N ILE A 246 -9.29 11.60 -15.13
CA ILE A 246 -8.47 12.51 -14.34
C ILE A 246 -8.60 13.91 -14.97
N GLY A 247 -9.41 14.77 -14.35
CA GLY A 247 -9.68 16.15 -14.80
C GLY A 247 -11.15 16.55 -14.79
N GLU A 248 -12.06 15.60 -14.71
CA GLU A 248 -13.46 15.91 -14.46
C GLU A 248 -13.74 15.92 -12.96
N ASP A 249 -14.12 17.08 -12.41
CA ASP A 249 -14.61 17.23 -11.02
C ASP A 249 -15.93 16.47 -10.86
N ILE A 250 -15.87 15.16 -10.66
CA ILE A 250 -17.02 14.38 -10.27
C ILE A 250 -17.15 14.49 -8.75
N ASN A 251 -17.89 15.48 -8.32
CA ASN A 251 -18.24 15.72 -6.92
C ASN A 251 -19.29 14.70 -6.46
N ARG A 252 -18.93 13.40 -6.46
CA ARG A 252 -19.77 12.30 -5.97
C ARG A 252 -18.91 11.34 -5.16
N ASP A 253 -19.05 11.43 -3.86
CA ASP A 253 -18.57 10.38 -2.94
C ASP A 253 -19.52 9.17 -3.07
N PHE A 254 -19.10 8.13 -3.80
CA PHE A 254 -19.82 6.87 -3.84
C PHE A 254 -19.32 5.97 -2.71
N LEU A 255 -20.13 5.79 -1.70
CA LEU A 255 -19.96 4.72 -0.72
C LEU A 255 -20.71 3.50 -1.25
N PHE A 256 -20.04 2.58 -1.92
CA PHE A 256 -20.62 1.31 -2.34
C PHE A 256 -20.63 0.34 -1.15
N LEU A 257 -21.79 0.07 -0.62
CA LEU A 257 -22.03 -0.97 0.36
C LEU A 257 -22.66 -2.17 -0.37
N ASP A 258 -21.95 -3.29 -0.33
CA ASP A 258 -22.44 -4.56 -0.89
C ASP A 258 -23.58 -5.07 0.02
N GLY A 259 -24.78 -5.21 -0.53
CA GLY A 259 -25.98 -5.61 0.20
C GLY A 259 -25.97 -7.03 0.77
N ASP A 260 -25.00 -7.87 0.39
CA ASP A 260 -24.94 -9.27 0.84
C ASP A 260 -24.07 -9.48 2.10
N CYS A 261 -23.44 -8.45 2.62
CA CYS A 261 -22.65 -8.53 3.86
C CYS A 261 -23.48 -8.04 5.06
N GLY A 262 -23.86 -8.95 5.95
CA GLY A 262 -24.67 -8.60 7.13
C GLY A 262 -24.07 -7.55 8.08
N LEU A 263 -22.74 -7.30 8.02
CA LEU A 263 -22.08 -6.23 8.73
C LEU A 263 -22.18 -4.90 7.95
N CYS A 264 -22.11 -4.97 6.61
CA CYS A 264 -22.31 -3.81 5.73
C CYS A 264 -23.74 -3.29 5.82
N HIS A 265 -24.72 -4.18 5.92
CA HIS A 265 -26.13 -3.81 6.10
C HIS A 265 -26.36 -3.01 7.38
N ARG A 266 -25.76 -3.40 8.50
CA ARG A 266 -25.82 -2.66 9.78
C ARG A 266 -25.10 -1.31 9.73
N LEU A 267 -24.00 -1.23 8.97
CA LEU A 267 -23.29 0.04 8.75
C LEU A 267 -24.09 0.97 7.84
N THR A 268 -24.79 0.44 6.85
CA THR A 268 -25.68 1.22 5.94
C THR A 268 -26.86 1.82 6.72
N GLU A 269 -27.51 1.01 7.55
CA GLU A 269 -28.61 1.52 8.42
C GLU A 269 -28.12 2.62 9.37
N PHE A 270 -26.89 2.49 9.89
CA PHE A 270 -26.31 3.50 10.78
C PHE A 270 -25.94 4.80 10.03
N ILE A 271 -25.48 4.69 8.78
CA ILE A 271 -25.11 5.82 7.92
C ILE A 271 -26.36 6.53 7.41
N ASP A 272 -27.38 5.80 6.98
CA ASP A 272 -28.66 6.37 6.55
C ASP A 272 -29.35 7.14 7.68
N LEU A 273 -29.28 6.62 8.91
CA LEU A 273 -29.81 7.31 10.10
C LEU A 273 -29.02 8.59 10.46
N SER A 274 -27.73 8.69 10.07
CA SER A 274 -26.91 9.89 10.33
C SER A 274 -27.07 10.96 9.25
N LEU A 275 -27.47 10.59 8.03
CA LEU A 275 -27.68 11.53 6.91
C LEU A 275 -29.08 12.17 6.91
N ILE A 276 -30.05 11.63 7.67
CA ILE A 276 -31.40 12.17 7.79
C ILE A 276 -31.47 13.36 8.79
N HIS A 277 -30.41 13.65 9.50
CA HIS A 277 -30.34 14.71 10.53
C HIS A 277 -29.37 15.87 10.21
N ILE A 278 -29.06 16.13 8.95
CA ILE A 278 -28.34 17.35 8.53
C ILE A 278 -29.19 18.13 7.53
#